data_a660a444a11f4a6fc5a7b93fb2e4b105
#
_entry.id   a660a444a11f4a6fc5a7b93fb2e4b105
#
_cell.length_a   1.000
_cell.length_b   1.000
_cell.length_c   1.000
_cell.angle_alpha   90.00
_cell.angle_beta   90.00
_cell.angle_gamma   90.00
#
_symmetry.space_group_name_H-M   'P 1'
#
loop_
_entity.id
_entity.type
_entity.pdbx_description
1 polymer ?
#
loop_
_entity_poly.entity_id
_entity_poly.type
_entity_poly.pdbx_seq_one_letter_code
_entity_poly.pdbx_strand_id
1 'polypeptide(L)'
;MLENGSLFFYMDLSKCRGLDSTFMGMLVDIHKKYRARNGCLWVSNPTANARKQLTTLGVTEIVDVRDYEKPEGFEFEEISVNAADFDSGSWLRFVKKSHENLVSIDHKNRKRFNMFLQNLQTEMQERNIQCNREEKQ
;
A
#
# COMPACT_ATOMS: atom_id res chain seq x y z
N MET A 1 12.91 -11.92 8.08
CA MET A 1 13.39 -12.67 6.91
C MET A 1 13.36 -14.16 7.17
N LEU A 2 12.89 -14.93 6.24
CA LEU A 2 12.87 -16.38 6.34
C LEU A 2 14.12 -16.96 5.70
N GLU A 3 14.46 -18.18 6.08
CA GLU A 3 15.57 -18.88 5.47
C GLU A 3 15.31 -19.10 3.97
N ASN A 4 16.35 -19.44 3.23
CA ASN A 4 16.29 -19.67 1.77
C ASN A 4 15.93 -18.43 0.96
N GLY A 5 16.20 -17.24 1.51
CA GLY A 5 15.95 -15.99 0.81
C GLY A 5 14.51 -15.54 0.80
N SER A 6 13.63 -16.25 1.48
CA SER A 6 12.22 -15.82 1.63
C SER A 6 12.14 -14.64 2.58
N LEU A 7 11.23 -13.73 2.26
CA LEU A 7 10.97 -12.54 3.08
C LEU A 7 9.60 -12.63 3.71
N PHE A 8 9.50 -12.10 4.89
CA PHE A 8 8.25 -12.09 5.63
C PHE A 8 8.02 -10.70 6.21
N PHE A 9 6.84 -10.15 5.96
CA PHE A 9 6.44 -8.87 6.51
C PHE A 9 5.14 -9.06 7.28
N TYR A 10 5.18 -8.78 8.56
CA TYR A 10 4.00 -8.87 9.43
C TYR A 10 3.57 -7.46 9.81
N MET A 11 2.36 -7.10 9.47
CA MET A 11 1.82 -5.77 9.75
C MET A 11 0.62 -5.88 10.68
N ASP A 12 0.70 -5.27 11.84
CA ASP A 12 -0.36 -5.26 12.82
C ASP A 12 -1.17 -3.96 12.70
N LEU A 13 -2.45 -4.08 12.39
CA LEU A 13 -3.35 -2.94 12.23
C LEU A 13 -4.27 -2.73 13.43
N SER A 14 -4.00 -3.40 14.56
CA SER A 14 -4.91 -3.33 15.72
C SER A 14 -5.10 -1.93 16.27
N LYS A 15 -4.12 -1.04 16.06
CA LYS A 15 -4.20 0.34 16.52
C LYS A 15 -4.62 1.32 15.42
N CYS A 16 -4.90 0.84 14.23
CA CYS A 16 -5.32 1.69 13.11
C CYS A 16 -6.83 1.80 13.10
N ARG A 17 -7.36 2.99 13.31
CA ARG A 17 -8.80 3.22 13.31
C ARG A 17 -9.40 3.14 11.92
N GLY A 18 -8.66 3.58 10.92
CA GLY A 18 -9.08 3.54 9.53
C GLY A 18 -7.87 3.66 8.64
N LEU A 19 -8.07 3.36 7.37
CA LEU A 19 -7.00 3.37 6.38
C LEU A 19 -7.41 4.29 5.23
N ASP A 20 -6.47 5.02 4.69
CA ASP A 20 -6.74 5.76 3.46
C ASP A 20 -6.31 4.92 2.24
N SER A 21 -6.72 5.38 1.06
CA SER A 21 -6.45 4.65 -0.17
C SER A 21 -4.98 4.63 -0.54
N THR A 22 -4.23 5.65 -0.16
CA THR A 22 -2.79 5.68 -0.40
C THR A 22 -2.10 4.57 0.38
N PHE A 23 -2.45 4.41 1.64
CA PHE A 23 -1.89 3.35 2.47
C PHE A 23 -2.28 1.96 1.95
N MET A 24 -3.54 1.79 1.57
CA MET A 24 -4.00 0.51 1.02
C MET A 24 -3.30 0.16 -0.29
N GLY A 25 -3.05 1.15 -1.13
CA GLY A 25 -2.27 0.94 -2.35
C GLY A 25 -0.82 0.57 -2.06
N MET A 26 -0.26 1.13 -1.00
CA MET A 26 1.08 0.75 -0.53
C MET A 26 1.11 -0.72 -0.09
N LEU A 27 0.07 -1.19 0.59
CA LEU A 27 -0.02 -2.61 0.97
C LEU A 27 0.02 -3.52 -0.25
N VAL A 28 -0.68 -3.14 -1.30
CA VAL A 28 -0.67 -3.89 -2.57
C VAL A 28 0.74 -3.91 -3.16
N ASP A 29 1.44 -2.79 -3.13
CA ASP A 29 2.80 -2.71 -3.65
C ASP A 29 3.75 -3.61 -2.86
N ILE A 30 3.68 -3.58 -1.54
CA ILE A 30 4.48 -4.45 -0.68
C ILE A 30 4.16 -5.92 -0.97
N HIS A 31 2.88 -6.26 -1.09
CA HIS A 31 2.47 -7.61 -1.43
C HIS A 31 3.12 -8.09 -2.73
N LYS A 32 3.05 -7.28 -3.77
CA LYS A 32 3.62 -7.64 -5.08
C LYS A 32 5.13 -7.83 -5.00
N LYS A 33 5.82 -6.95 -4.29
CA LYS A 33 7.28 -7.03 -4.15
C LYS A 33 7.72 -8.26 -3.37
N TYR A 34 7.00 -8.59 -2.30
CA TYR A 34 7.34 -9.76 -1.50
C TYR A 34 7.03 -11.05 -2.25
N ARG A 35 5.90 -11.10 -2.96
CA ARG A 35 5.56 -12.27 -3.77
C ARG A 35 6.59 -12.53 -4.86
N ALA A 36 7.13 -11.49 -5.46
CA ALA A 36 8.17 -11.62 -6.48
C ALA A 36 9.45 -12.27 -5.93
N ARG A 37 9.65 -12.24 -4.60
CA ARG A 37 10.81 -12.81 -3.92
C ARG A 37 10.45 -14.06 -3.12
N ASN A 38 9.33 -14.69 -3.43
CA ASN A 38 8.83 -15.85 -2.69
C ASN A 38 8.55 -15.56 -1.22
N GLY A 39 8.30 -14.30 -0.89
CA GLY A 39 7.94 -13.89 0.44
C GLY A 39 6.45 -13.68 0.57
N CYS A 40 6.03 -13.18 1.72
CA CYS A 40 4.63 -12.88 1.96
C CYS A 40 4.44 -11.69 2.89
N LEU A 41 3.30 -11.04 2.72
CA LEU A 41 2.83 -10.00 3.60
C LEU A 41 1.62 -10.54 4.37
N TRP A 42 1.69 -10.48 5.68
CA TRP A 42 0.55 -10.79 6.55
C TRP A 42 0.07 -9.49 7.19
N VAL A 43 -1.21 -9.22 7.02
CA VAL A 43 -1.87 -8.08 7.66
C VAL A 43 -2.77 -8.64 8.73
N SER A 44 -2.59 -8.20 9.96
CA SER A 44 -3.28 -8.79 11.07
C SER A 44 -4.07 -7.80 11.90
N ASN A 45 -5.13 -8.31 12.49
CA ASN A 45 -5.94 -7.63 13.50
C ASN A 45 -6.48 -6.27 13.05
N PRO A 46 -7.00 -6.13 11.82
CA PRO A 46 -7.61 -4.88 11.44
C PRO A 46 -8.84 -4.60 12.29
N THR A 47 -9.07 -3.33 12.61
CA THR A 47 -10.35 -2.92 13.20
C THR A 47 -11.47 -3.24 12.22
N ALA A 48 -12.71 -3.26 12.70
CA ALA A 48 -13.87 -3.50 11.82
C ALA A 48 -13.92 -2.49 10.68
N ASN A 49 -13.63 -1.23 10.96
CA ASN A 49 -13.61 -0.19 9.93
C ASN A 49 -12.49 -0.40 8.92
N ALA A 50 -11.28 -0.70 9.39
CA ALA A 50 -10.15 -0.97 8.49
C ALA A 50 -10.41 -2.19 7.63
N ARG A 51 -10.97 -3.26 8.19
CA ARG A 51 -11.31 -4.46 7.44
C ARG A 51 -12.33 -4.16 6.34
N LYS A 52 -13.35 -3.37 6.66
CA LYS A 52 -14.35 -2.96 5.69
C LYS A 52 -13.72 -2.19 4.53
N GLN A 53 -12.81 -1.27 4.82
CA GLN A 53 -12.12 -0.50 3.79
C GLN A 53 -11.27 -1.41 2.90
N LEU A 54 -10.51 -2.32 3.49
CA LEU A 54 -9.70 -3.27 2.74
C LEU A 54 -10.55 -4.15 1.82
N THR A 55 -11.67 -4.63 2.34
CA THR A 55 -12.60 -5.46 1.57
C THR A 55 -13.22 -4.68 0.42
N THR A 56 -13.64 -3.44 0.69
CA THR A 56 -14.28 -2.60 -0.33
C THR A 56 -13.37 -2.38 -1.53
N LEU A 57 -12.07 -2.21 -1.31
CA LEU A 57 -11.12 -1.98 -2.40
C LEU A 57 -10.50 -3.26 -2.97
N GLY A 58 -10.94 -4.42 -2.49
CA GLY A 58 -10.46 -5.70 -3.03
C GLY A 58 -9.13 -6.17 -2.48
N VAL A 59 -8.58 -5.47 -1.50
CA VAL A 59 -7.26 -5.83 -0.96
C VAL A 59 -7.30 -7.19 -0.26
N THR A 60 -8.42 -7.52 0.40
CA THR A 60 -8.57 -8.81 1.09
C THR A 60 -8.58 -10.00 0.13
N GLU A 61 -8.78 -9.78 -1.15
CA GLU A 61 -8.75 -10.85 -2.15
C GLU A 61 -7.33 -11.29 -2.49
N ILE A 62 -6.34 -10.44 -2.26
CA ILE A 62 -4.95 -10.75 -2.63
C ILE A 62 -4.00 -10.78 -1.44
N VAL A 63 -4.28 -10.00 -0.40
CA VAL A 63 -3.42 -9.93 0.79
C VAL A 63 -4.04 -10.77 1.89
N ASP A 64 -3.21 -11.53 2.58
CA ASP A 64 -3.66 -12.35 3.70
C ASP A 64 -3.97 -11.44 4.91
N VAL A 65 -5.25 -11.29 5.21
CA VAL A 65 -5.73 -10.42 6.30
C VAL A 65 -6.47 -11.29 7.30
N ARG A 66 -5.91 -11.43 8.48
CA ARG A 66 -6.48 -12.30 9.53
C ARG A 66 -6.27 -11.71 10.91
N ASP A 67 -6.96 -12.30 11.88
CA ASP A 67 -6.69 -12.01 13.27
C ASP A 67 -5.65 -13.01 13.76
N TYR A 68 -4.52 -12.50 14.18
CA TYR A 68 -3.43 -13.33 14.71
C TYR A 68 -3.00 -12.81 16.08
N GLU A 69 -2.47 -13.71 16.89
CA GLU A 69 -1.66 -13.27 18.01
C GLU A 69 -0.31 -12.78 17.49
N LYS A 70 0.23 -11.77 18.16
CA LYS A 70 1.54 -11.26 17.75
C LYS A 70 2.60 -12.35 17.93
N PRO A 71 3.45 -12.57 16.93
CA PRO A 71 4.54 -13.52 17.07
C PRO A 71 5.48 -13.11 18.22
N GLU A 72 5.90 -14.08 19.01
CA GLU A 72 6.88 -13.83 20.06
C GLU A 72 8.27 -13.65 19.44
N GLY A 73 9.10 -12.86 20.12
CA GLY A 73 10.48 -12.66 19.71
C GLY A 73 10.68 -11.65 18.60
N PHE A 74 9.63 -10.99 18.14
CA PHE A 74 9.72 -9.94 17.13
C PHE A 74 9.55 -8.56 17.77
N GLU A 75 10.36 -7.62 17.34
CA GLU A 75 10.17 -6.23 17.67
C GLU A 75 9.32 -5.58 16.59
N PHE A 76 8.34 -4.79 17.02
CA PHE A 76 7.46 -4.09 16.11
C PHE A 76 7.82 -2.61 16.10
N GLU A 77 7.91 -2.06 14.91
CA GLU A 77 8.10 -0.64 14.73
C GLU A 77 6.80 -0.01 14.25
N GLU A 78 6.52 1.17 14.74
CA GLU A 78 5.39 1.94 14.25
C GLU A 78 5.76 2.53 12.90
N ILE A 79 4.88 2.35 11.91
CA ILE A 79 5.07 2.90 10.57
C ILE A 79 4.02 3.96 10.34
N SER A 80 4.45 5.14 9.94
CA SER A 80 3.54 6.17 9.46
C SER A 80 4.04 6.67 8.11
N VAL A 81 3.10 6.94 7.23
CA VAL A 81 3.39 7.46 5.90
C VAL A 81 2.61 8.76 5.73
N ASN A 82 3.32 9.85 5.55
CA ASN A 82 2.68 11.14 5.35
C ASN A 82 3.50 12.00 4.40
N ALA A 83 2.85 13.04 3.87
CA ALA A 83 3.45 13.90 2.85
C ALA A 83 4.72 14.60 3.33
N ALA A 84 4.85 14.84 4.63
CA ALA A 84 6.02 15.53 5.18
C ALA A 84 7.32 14.74 5.05
N ASP A 85 7.22 13.41 4.87
CA ASP A 85 8.38 12.53 4.73
C ASP A 85 8.98 12.56 3.33
N PHE A 86 8.35 13.26 2.39
CA PHE A 86 8.71 13.25 0.97
C PHE A 86 8.84 14.67 0.45
N ASP A 87 9.65 14.87 -0.59
CA ASP A 87 9.49 16.09 -1.39
C ASP A 87 8.18 15.99 -2.18
N SER A 88 7.70 17.12 -2.72
CA SER A 88 6.38 17.17 -3.33
C SER A 88 6.27 16.26 -4.56
N GLY A 89 7.34 16.14 -5.34
CA GLY A 89 7.34 15.26 -6.51
C GLY A 89 7.29 13.80 -6.12
N SER A 90 8.09 13.40 -5.13
CA SER A 90 8.11 12.02 -4.66
C SER A 90 6.80 11.62 -4.02
N TRP A 91 6.18 12.53 -3.26
CA TRP A 91 4.88 12.27 -2.66
C TRP A 91 3.82 12.03 -3.72
N LEU A 92 3.74 12.89 -4.73
CA LEU A 92 2.74 12.73 -5.79
C LEU A 92 2.95 11.44 -6.59
N ARG A 93 4.20 11.07 -6.86
CA ARG A 93 4.50 9.79 -7.51
C ARG A 93 4.07 8.61 -6.66
N PHE A 94 4.32 8.68 -5.36
CA PHE A 94 3.92 7.64 -4.42
C PHE A 94 2.39 7.49 -4.38
N VAL A 95 1.67 8.60 -4.26
CA VAL A 95 0.20 8.59 -4.25
C VAL A 95 -0.35 8.01 -5.56
N LYS A 96 0.21 8.44 -6.69
CA LYS A 96 -0.20 7.94 -8.00
C LYS A 96 0.00 6.44 -8.11
N LYS A 97 1.18 5.95 -7.76
CA LYS A 97 1.49 4.53 -7.83
C LYS A 97 0.59 3.71 -6.91
N SER A 98 0.34 4.20 -5.70
CA SER A 98 -0.54 3.53 -4.75
C SER A 98 -1.94 3.32 -5.34
N HIS A 99 -2.50 4.35 -5.96
CA HIS A 99 -3.83 4.25 -6.56
C HIS A 99 -3.83 3.40 -7.82
N GLU A 100 -2.77 3.44 -8.62
CA GLU A 100 -2.62 2.55 -9.76
C GLU A 100 -2.56 1.08 -9.32
N ASN A 101 -1.91 0.80 -8.21
CA ASN A 101 -1.89 -0.55 -7.65
C ASN A 101 -3.30 -1.02 -7.28
N LEU A 102 -4.10 -0.15 -6.67
CA LEU A 102 -5.48 -0.50 -6.35
C LEU A 102 -6.32 -0.77 -7.60
N VAL A 103 -6.14 0.03 -8.63
CA VAL A 103 -6.82 -0.18 -9.91
C VAL A 103 -6.42 -1.54 -10.53
N SER A 104 -5.17 -1.93 -10.35
CA SER A 104 -4.66 -3.17 -10.94
C SER A 104 -5.25 -4.43 -10.33
N ILE A 105 -5.72 -4.38 -9.09
CA ILE A 105 -6.23 -5.55 -8.39
C ILE A 105 -7.74 -5.72 -8.46
N ASP A 106 -8.47 -4.65 -8.76
CA ASP A 106 -9.93 -4.70 -8.84
C ASP A 106 -10.40 -3.62 -9.82
N HIS A 107 -11.06 -4.06 -10.89
CA HIS A 107 -11.53 -3.15 -11.93
C HIS A 107 -12.51 -2.10 -11.41
N LYS A 108 -13.23 -2.38 -10.33
CA LYS A 108 -14.11 -1.41 -9.69
C LYS A 108 -13.35 -0.20 -9.18
N ASN A 109 -12.10 -0.37 -8.84
CA ASN A 109 -11.25 0.72 -8.36
C ASN A 109 -10.93 1.72 -9.48
N ARG A 110 -10.95 1.28 -10.74
CA ARG A 110 -10.79 2.20 -11.86
C ARG A 110 -11.84 3.30 -11.83
N LYS A 111 -13.09 2.91 -11.63
CA LYS A 111 -14.19 3.85 -11.55
C LYS A 111 -14.05 4.79 -10.35
N ARG A 112 -13.65 4.22 -9.21
CA ARG A 112 -13.48 5.01 -7.99
C ARG A 112 -12.41 6.07 -8.10
N PHE A 113 -11.30 5.75 -8.76
CA PHE A 113 -10.11 6.60 -8.73
C PHE A 113 -9.78 7.26 -10.05
N ASN A 114 -10.58 7.04 -11.09
CA ASN A 114 -10.29 7.58 -12.42
C ASN A 114 -10.14 9.10 -12.41
N MET A 115 -11.10 9.80 -11.84
CA MET A 115 -11.06 11.26 -11.77
C MET A 115 -9.88 11.74 -10.92
N PHE A 116 -9.66 11.10 -9.80
CA PHE A 116 -8.53 11.42 -8.92
C PHE A 116 -7.19 11.27 -9.66
N LEU A 117 -7.02 10.17 -10.37
CA LEU A 117 -5.78 9.91 -11.12
C LEU A 117 -5.60 10.89 -12.27
N GLN A 118 -6.67 11.26 -12.95
CA GLN A 118 -6.59 12.28 -14.00
C GLN A 118 -6.17 13.64 -13.43
N ASN A 119 -6.77 14.03 -12.32
CA ASN A 119 -6.43 15.29 -11.67
C ASN A 119 -4.97 15.29 -11.19
N LEU A 120 -4.55 14.16 -10.63
CA LEU A 120 -3.18 14.00 -10.16
C LEU A 120 -2.18 14.10 -11.31
N GLN A 121 -2.48 13.46 -12.43
CA GLN A 121 -1.64 13.50 -13.61
C GLN A 121 -1.51 14.93 -14.13
N THR A 122 -2.62 15.68 -14.18
CA THR A 122 -2.61 17.08 -14.60
C THR A 122 -1.74 17.92 -13.67
N GLU A 123 -1.87 17.73 -12.37
CA GLU A 123 -1.05 18.47 -11.41
C GLU A 123 0.42 18.15 -11.56
N MET A 124 0.77 16.89 -11.80
CA MET A 124 2.15 16.51 -12.03
C MET A 124 2.72 17.14 -13.29
N GLN A 125 1.93 17.19 -14.36
CA GLN A 125 2.34 17.84 -15.60
C GLN A 125 2.57 19.33 -15.39
N GLU A 126 1.67 20.00 -14.69
CA GLU A 126 1.80 21.43 -14.38
C GLU A 126 3.02 21.73 -13.55
N ARG A 127 3.40 20.83 -12.65
CA ARG A 127 4.60 20.97 -11.83
C ARG A 127 5.84 20.40 -12.48
N ASN A 128 5.71 19.89 -13.70
CA ASN A 128 6.82 19.29 -14.45
C ASN A 128 7.46 18.13 -13.68
N ILE A 129 6.63 17.28 -13.09
CA ILE A 129 7.08 16.12 -12.32
C ILE A 129 7.04 14.88 -13.20
N GLN A 130 8.14 14.11 -13.21
CA GLN A 130 8.23 12.89 -13.98
C GLN A 130 7.72 11.70 -13.18
N CYS A 131 6.93 10.83 -13.82
CA CYS A 131 6.34 9.69 -13.15
C CYS A 131 7.37 8.61 -12.79
N ASN A 132 8.39 8.42 -13.58
CA ASN A 132 9.38 7.36 -13.43
C ASN A 132 10.77 7.92 -13.16
N ARG A 133 10.86 8.88 -12.26
CA ARG A 133 12.13 9.54 -11.98
C ARG A 133 13.19 8.58 -11.45
N GLU A 134 12.82 7.63 -10.65
CA GLU A 134 13.75 6.67 -10.05
C GLU A 134 14.45 5.79 -11.08
N GLU A 135 13.85 5.62 -12.25
CA GLU A 135 14.44 4.84 -13.33
C GLU A 135 15.59 5.53 -14.03
N LYS A 136 15.79 6.79 -13.75
CA LYS A 136 16.82 7.61 -14.40
C LYS A 136 18.10 7.71 -13.59
N GLN A 137 18.15 7.07 -12.47
CA GLN A 137 19.30 7.12 -11.59
C GLN A 137 20.30 5.96 -11.87
#